data_2d88151b42d5e5580520fc8d84cf7b00
#
_entry.id   2d88151b42d5e5580520fc8d84cf7b00
#
_cell.length_a   1.000
_cell.length_b   1.000
_cell.length_c   1.000
_cell.angle_alpha   90.00
_cell.angle_beta   90.00
_cell.angle_gamma   90.00
#
_symmetry.space_group_name_H-M   'P 1'
#
loop_
_entity.id
_entity.type
_entity.pdbx_description
1 polymer ?
#
loop_
_entity_poly.entity_id
_entity_poly.type
_entity_poly.pdbx_seq_one_letter_code
_entity_poly.pdbx_strand_id
1 'polypeptide(L)'
;MKTIINKFFLVSAVVMALTACSDFLDKEPLSQGTEAIVFKTPEHFEQAANALYNVIGWKNLDDKPSYDDIMDRGTDISGLGSNGGGSAPEENWSWDKPYSHIRTCNILLEKAEAYDGSQSDIAQSVGTAYFFRAWQHFYLLQHFGGVPISDHVLTVSDGVLQAPRNSRYEVAAFIMSDLREAVKL
;
A
#
# COMPACT_ATOMS: atom_id res chain seq x y z
N MET A 1 36.60 -42.21 39.42
CA MET A 1 36.45 -40.74 39.53
C MET A 1 36.72 -39.99 38.22
N LYS A 2 37.81 -40.24 37.53
CA LYS A 2 38.16 -39.54 36.24
C LYS A 2 37.09 -39.68 35.15
N THR A 3 36.44 -40.83 35.04
CA THR A 3 35.42 -41.09 34.00
C THR A 3 34.09 -40.32 34.19
N ILE A 4 33.74 -40.03 35.44
CA ILE A 4 32.54 -39.28 35.80
C ILE A 4 32.77 -37.78 35.49
N ILE A 5 33.94 -37.28 35.82
CA ILE A 5 34.35 -35.88 35.56
C ILE A 5 34.38 -35.59 34.07
N ASN A 6 34.89 -36.51 33.25
CA ASN A 6 34.92 -36.36 31.78
C ASN A 6 33.48 -36.34 31.17
N LYS A 7 32.55 -37.18 31.70
CA LYS A 7 31.18 -37.16 31.24
C LYS A 7 30.44 -35.86 31.61
N PHE A 8 30.75 -35.33 32.82
CA PHE A 8 30.15 -34.05 33.24
C PHE A 8 30.66 -32.87 32.39
N PHE A 9 31.96 -32.87 32.03
CA PHE A 9 32.55 -31.87 31.16
C PHE A 9 31.98 -31.92 29.76
N LEU A 10 31.70 -33.12 29.24
CA LEU A 10 31.13 -33.31 27.89
C LEU A 10 29.67 -32.86 27.82
N VAL A 11 28.90 -33.12 28.84
CA VAL A 11 27.50 -32.66 28.94
C VAL A 11 27.42 -31.14 29.07
N SER A 12 28.29 -30.53 29.88
CA SER A 12 28.40 -29.08 30.03
C SER A 12 28.76 -28.38 28.71
N ALA A 13 29.70 -28.94 27.94
CA ALA A 13 30.11 -28.40 26.64
C ALA A 13 28.98 -28.49 25.61
N VAL A 14 28.17 -29.55 25.58
CA VAL A 14 27.01 -29.70 24.70
C VAL A 14 25.91 -28.71 25.06
N VAL A 15 25.64 -28.47 26.35
CA VAL A 15 24.64 -27.49 26.78
C VAL A 15 25.04 -26.05 26.42
N MET A 16 26.32 -25.69 26.54
CA MET A 16 26.83 -24.37 26.10
C MET A 16 26.76 -24.17 24.58
N ALA A 17 26.87 -25.23 23.79
CA ALA A 17 26.78 -25.13 22.33
C ALA A 17 25.35 -24.89 21.82
N LEU A 18 24.32 -25.21 22.63
CA LEU A 18 22.92 -25.03 22.25
C LEU A 18 22.36 -23.62 22.49
N THR A 19 23.10 -22.76 23.22
CA THR A 19 22.65 -21.39 23.51
C THR A 19 23.22 -20.31 22.60
N ALA A 20 24.06 -20.66 21.63
CA ALA A 20 24.89 -19.72 20.88
C ALA A 20 24.28 -19.18 19.57
N CYS A 21 23.03 -19.49 19.21
CA CYS A 21 22.52 -19.22 17.87
C CYS A 21 21.22 -18.39 17.77
N SER A 22 20.75 -17.72 18.83
CA SER A 22 19.50 -16.91 18.69
C SER A 22 19.74 -15.56 17.99
N ASP A 23 20.86 -14.91 18.22
CA ASP A 23 21.12 -13.56 17.70
C ASP A 23 21.58 -13.50 16.23
N PHE A 24 22.00 -14.64 15.66
CA PHE A 24 22.51 -14.66 14.27
C PHE A 24 21.39 -14.73 13.23
N LEU A 25 20.21 -15.26 13.61
CA LEU A 25 19.07 -15.41 12.71
C LEU A 25 18.11 -14.22 12.73
N ASP A 26 18.16 -13.38 13.76
CA ASP A 26 17.34 -12.17 13.91
C ASP A 26 17.98 -10.91 13.30
N LYS A 27 18.83 -11.05 12.30
CA LYS A 27 19.29 -9.89 11.53
C LYS A 27 18.18 -9.40 10.63
N GLU A 28 17.56 -8.31 11.04
CA GLU A 28 16.72 -7.52 10.12
C GLU A 28 17.53 -7.19 8.86
N PRO A 29 16.99 -7.45 7.65
CA PRO A 29 17.72 -7.14 6.42
C PRO A 29 17.98 -5.64 6.34
N LEU A 30 19.22 -5.22 6.44
CA LEU A 30 19.66 -3.82 6.35
C LEU A 30 19.39 -3.18 4.97
N SER A 31 18.99 -3.99 3.99
CA SER A 31 18.69 -3.55 2.62
C SER A 31 17.22 -3.36 2.29
N GLN A 32 16.32 -3.81 3.17
CA GLN A 32 14.88 -3.56 3.04
C GLN A 32 14.44 -2.97 4.38
N GLY A 33 14.08 -1.67 4.37
CA GLY A 33 13.47 -1.05 5.54
C GLY A 33 12.26 -1.88 5.96
N THR A 34 12.33 -2.55 7.11
CA THR A 34 11.14 -3.17 7.69
C THR A 34 10.14 -2.05 8.01
N GLU A 35 8.85 -2.31 7.85
CA GLU A 35 7.80 -1.33 8.16
C GLU A 35 7.98 -0.66 9.54
N ALA A 36 8.58 -1.37 10.50
CA ALA A 36 8.88 -0.87 11.84
C ALA A 36 9.98 0.21 11.87
N ILE A 37 10.83 0.30 10.84
CA ILE A 37 11.93 1.27 10.76
C ILE A 37 11.54 2.47 9.90
N VAL A 38 10.62 2.30 8.95
CA VAL A 38 10.32 3.26 7.89
C VAL A 38 9.46 4.44 8.36
N PHE A 39 8.66 4.34 9.43
CA PHE A 39 7.74 5.40 9.84
C PHE A 39 8.04 5.96 11.24
N LYS A 40 9.31 6.35 11.49
CA LYS A 40 9.76 6.88 12.79
C LYS A 40 9.98 8.39 12.80
N THR A 41 10.15 9.02 11.66
CA THR A 41 10.42 10.44 11.54
C THR A 41 9.55 11.08 10.47
N PRO A 42 9.30 12.40 10.52
CA PRO A 42 8.52 13.11 9.50
C PRO A 42 9.05 12.90 8.07
N GLU A 43 10.36 12.82 7.90
CA GLU A 43 10.99 12.62 6.59
C GLU A 43 10.63 11.25 5.99
N HIS A 44 10.41 10.24 6.81
CA HIS A 44 9.95 8.93 6.33
C HIS A 44 8.52 9.00 5.77
N PHE A 45 7.64 9.76 6.44
CA PHE A 45 6.29 10.00 5.95
C PHE A 45 6.31 10.82 4.65
N GLU A 46 7.16 11.85 4.57
CA GLU A 46 7.34 12.64 3.37
C GLU A 46 7.82 11.79 2.18
N GLN A 47 8.82 10.94 2.39
CA GLN A 47 9.30 10.01 1.35
C GLN A 47 8.21 9.06 0.87
N ALA A 48 7.43 8.49 1.80
CA ALA A 48 6.32 7.61 1.47
C ALA A 48 5.20 8.36 0.71
N ALA A 49 4.87 9.58 1.12
CA ALA A 49 3.89 10.43 0.45
C ALA A 49 4.36 10.82 -0.96
N ASN A 50 5.64 11.17 -1.12
CA ASN A 50 6.23 11.48 -2.42
C ASN A 50 6.18 10.30 -3.39
N ALA A 51 6.32 9.06 -2.89
CA ALA A 51 6.18 7.87 -3.71
C ALA A 51 4.76 7.69 -4.28
N LEU A 52 3.72 8.23 -3.63
CA LEU A 52 2.35 8.17 -4.12
C LEU A 52 2.14 8.94 -5.43
N TYR A 53 2.94 9.96 -5.71
CA TYR A 53 2.87 10.73 -6.96
C TYR A 53 3.24 9.91 -8.21
N ASN A 54 3.91 8.77 -8.06
CA ASN A 54 4.20 7.87 -9.18
C ASN A 54 2.93 7.33 -9.88
N VAL A 55 1.79 7.41 -9.19
CA VAL A 55 0.47 7.04 -9.73
C VAL A 55 0.06 7.91 -10.90
N ILE A 56 0.44 9.19 -10.90
CA ILE A 56 0.05 10.17 -11.92
C ILE A 56 0.73 9.87 -13.27
N GLY A 57 1.73 8.99 -13.27
CA GLY A 57 2.39 8.55 -14.51
C GLY A 57 2.90 9.74 -15.33
N TRP A 58 3.70 10.61 -14.69
CA TRP A 58 4.44 11.64 -15.42
C TRP A 58 5.35 10.96 -16.44
N LYS A 59 4.80 10.66 -17.62
CA LYS A 59 5.64 10.30 -18.75
C LYS A 59 6.42 11.55 -19.13
N ASN A 60 7.73 11.37 -19.36
CA ASN A 60 8.55 12.42 -19.93
C ASN A 60 7.83 13.00 -21.13
N LEU A 61 7.77 14.33 -21.22
CA LEU A 61 7.12 15.07 -22.32
C LEU A 61 7.64 14.67 -23.71
N ASP A 62 8.74 13.91 -23.77
CA ASP A 62 9.38 13.40 -24.98
C ASP A 62 8.87 12.02 -25.45
N ASP A 63 8.16 11.26 -24.58
CA ASP A 63 7.59 9.96 -24.92
C ASP A 63 6.15 10.13 -25.45
N LYS A 64 6.01 10.13 -26.79
CA LYS A 64 4.69 9.97 -27.45
C LYS A 64 4.18 8.53 -27.25
N PRO A 65 2.94 8.29 -26.95
CA PRO A 65 1.72 8.99 -27.31
C PRO A 65 1.11 9.79 -26.18
N SER A 66 0.32 10.78 -26.55
CA SER A 66 -0.24 11.77 -25.66
C SER A 66 -1.13 11.15 -24.57
N TYR A 67 -1.16 11.79 -23.44
CA TYR A 67 -2.09 11.53 -22.33
C TYR A 67 -3.56 11.46 -22.82
N ASP A 68 -3.87 12.20 -23.87
CA ASP A 68 -5.18 12.27 -24.52
C ASP A 68 -5.58 10.90 -25.11
N ASP A 69 -4.64 10.15 -25.69
CA ASP A 69 -4.90 8.81 -26.22
C ASP A 69 -5.35 7.79 -25.16
N ILE A 70 -4.96 8.00 -23.90
CA ILE A 70 -5.30 7.08 -22.81
C ILE A 70 -6.63 7.44 -22.15
N MET A 71 -6.90 8.75 -22.03
CA MET A 71 -8.14 9.24 -21.43
C MET A 71 -9.35 9.00 -22.32
N ASP A 72 -9.17 9.12 -23.62
CA ASP A 72 -10.24 8.91 -24.59
C ASP A 72 -10.40 7.44 -25.00
N ARG A 73 -9.46 6.58 -24.63
CA ARG A 73 -9.52 5.15 -24.98
C ARG A 73 -10.76 4.50 -24.35
N GLY A 74 -11.64 4.01 -25.18
CA GLY A 74 -12.90 3.37 -24.77
C GLY A 74 -14.10 4.33 -24.71
N THR A 75 -13.90 5.62 -25.06
CA THR A 75 -14.98 6.56 -25.28
C THR A 75 -15.45 6.50 -26.75
N ASP A 76 -16.61 7.03 -27.04
CA ASP A 76 -17.17 7.17 -28.38
C ASP A 76 -16.36 8.12 -29.29
N ILE A 77 -15.45 8.94 -28.71
CA ILE A 77 -14.61 9.90 -29.40
C ILE A 77 -13.32 9.25 -29.90
N SER A 78 -12.80 8.23 -29.23
CA SER A 78 -11.45 7.73 -29.49
C SER A 78 -11.27 6.94 -30.78
N GLY A 79 -12.32 6.59 -31.49
CA GLY A 79 -12.25 5.88 -32.79
C GLY A 79 -11.45 4.58 -32.79
N LEU A 80 -10.74 4.27 -31.75
CA LEU A 80 -9.94 3.07 -31.52
C LEU A 80 -10.73 2.06 -30.68
N GLY A 81 -12.03 1.94 -30.99
CA GLY A 81 -12.94 1.10 -30.26
C GLY A 81 -12.62 -0.37 -30.42
N SER A 82 -12.02 -0.94 -29.46
CA SER A 82 -12.34 -2.31 -29.07
C SER A 82 -13.49 -2.25 -28.06
N ASN A 83 -14.67 -2.05 -28.56
CA ASN A 83 -15.92 -2.16 -27.78
C ASN A 83 -16.25 -3.63 -27.57
N GLY A 84 -15.25 -4.42 -27.25
CA GLY A 84 -15.47 -5.81 -26.92
C GLY A 84 -16.23 -5.88 -25.61
N GLY A 85 -17.52 -6.17 -25.65
CA GLY A 85 -18.22 -6.78 -24.54
C GLY A 85 -17.57 -8.12 -24.21
N GLY A 86 -16.29 -8.07 -23.83
CA GLY A 86 -15.50 -9.20 -23.43
C GLY A 86 -15.46 -9.34 -21.93
N SER A 87 -15.34 -10.55 -21.46
CA SER A 87 -14.94 -10.85 -20.09
C SER A 87 -13.67 -10.06 -19.75
N ALA A 88 -13.64 -9.42 -18.60
CA ALA A 88 -12.41 -8.83 -18.10
C ALA A 88 -11.30 -9.90 -18.06
N PRO A 89 -10.09 -9.59 -18.54
CA PRO A 89 -8.98 -10.54 -18.44
C PRO A 89 -8.74 -10.88 -16.96
N GLU A 90 -8.21 -12.09 -16.73
CA GLU A 90 -7.90 -12.59 -15.39
C GLU A 90 -6.97 -11.64 -14.60
N GLU A 91 -6.06 -10.97 -15.30
CA GLU A 91 -5.25 -9.86 -14.79
C GLU A 91 -5.80 -8.53 -15.31
N ASN A 92 -6.60 -7.85 -14.50
CA ASN A 92 -7.12 -6.55 -14.86
C ASN A 92 -6.30 -5.44 -14.20
N TRP A 93 -5.30 -4.96 -14.93
CA TRP A 93 -4.42 -3.86 -14.48
C TRP A 93 -5.19 -2.60 -14.06
N SER A 94 -6.35 -2.37 -14.68
CA SER A 94 -7.21 -1.25 -14.32
C SER A 94 -7.93 -1.46 -12.98
N TRP A 95 -7.98 -2.69 -12.49
CA TRP A 95 -8.54 -3.05 -11.18
C TRP A 95 -7.45 -3.22 -10.12
N ASP A 96 -6.43 -4.02 -10.41
CA ASP A 96 -5.44 -4.46 -9.42
C ASP A 96 -4.49 -3.33 -8.99
N LYS A 97 -4.02 -2.52 -9.96
CA LYS A 97 -3.12 -1.40 -9.65
C LYS A 97 -3.73 -0.35 -8.72
N PRO A 98 -4.95 0.17 -8.97
CA PRO A 98 -5.59 1.08 -8.03
C PRO A 98 -5.68 0.53 -6.61
N TYR A 99 -6.06 -0.74 -6.44
CA TYR A 99 -6.13 -1.34 -5.11
C TYR A 99 -4.75 -1.51 -4.45
N SER A 100 -3.71 -1.81 -5.21
CA SER A 100 -2.34 -1.80 -4.71
C SER A 100 -1.93 -0.42 -4.18
N HIS A 101 -2.29 0.64 -4.90
CA HIS A 101 -2.02 2.02 -4.47
C HIS A 101 -2.87 2.43 -3.26
N ILE A 102 -4.15 2.05 -3.22
CA ILE A 102 -5.02 2.25 -2.06
C ILE A 102 -4.41 1.60 -0.82
N ARG A 103 -3.90 0.37 -0.95
CA ARG A 103 -3.20 -0.32 0.14
C ARG A 103 -2.00 0.49 0.63
N THR A 104 -1.19 1.05 -0.27
CA THR A 104 -0.04 1.89 0.11
C THR A 104 -0.50 3.14 0.88
N CYS A 105 -1.57 3.80 0.44
CA CYS A 105 -2.16 4.92 1.18
C CYS A 105 -2.64 4.49 2.58
N ASN A 106 -3.33 3.36 2.68
CA ASN A 106 -3.82 2.83 3.94
C ASN A 106 -2.67 2.51 4.92
N ILE A 107 -1.56 1.95 4.43
CA ILE A 107 -0.37 1.70 5.25
C ILE A 107 0.16 3.02 5.82
N LEU A 108 0.31 4.06 5.00
CA LEU A 108 0.78 5.36 5.47
C LEU A 108 -0.16 5.94 6.54
N LEU A 109 -1.47 5.88 6.32
CA LEU A 109 -2.48 6.39 7.26
C LEU A 109 -2.45 5.63 8.58
N GLU A 110 -2.38 4.28 8.55
CA GLU A 110 -2.27 3.43 9.75
C GLU A 110 -0.99 3.75 10.55
N LYS A 111 0.15 3.93 9.86
CA LYS A 111 1.40 4.31 10.52
C LYS A 111 1.36 5.74 11.08
N ALA A 112 0.63 6.65 10.43
CA ALA A 112 0.43 8.00 10.94
C ALA A 112 -0.41 8.04 12.22
N GLU A 113 -1.42 7.18 12.34
CA GLU A 113 -2.20 7.03 13.58
C GLU A 113 -1.35 6.51 14.75
N ALA A 114 -0.38 5.64 14.47
CA ALA A 114 0.53 5.06 15.45
C ALA A 114 1.81 5.88 15.68
N TYR A 115 1.92 7.05 15.04
CA TYR A 115 3.13 7.89 15.15
C TYR A 115 3.18 8.63 16.48
N ASP A 116 4.27 8.41 17.24
CA ASP A 116 4.46 8.99 18.59
C ASP A 116 4.89 10.48 18.57
N GLY A 117 5.25 11.01 17.41
CA GLY A 117 5.66 12.41 17.25
C GLY A 117 4.51 13.38 17.07
N SER A 118 4.84 14.61 16.68
CA SER A 118 3.81 15.63 16.42
C SER A 118 3.05 15.36 15.14
N GLN A 119 1.75 15.23 15.22
CA GLN A 119 0.87 15.02 14.05
C GLN A 119 0.94 16.19 13.05
N SER A 120 1.25 17.42 13.51
CA SER A 120 1.43 18.55 12.62
C SER A 120 2.63 18.39 11.68
N ASP A 121 3.65 17.64 12.10
CA ASP A 121 4.88 17.49 11.32
C ASP A 121 4.69 16.50 10.14
N ILE A 122 3.67 15.64 10.22
CA ILE A 122 3.31 14.68 9.18
C ILE A 122 2.00 15.02 8.46
N ALA A 123 1.33 16.12 8.84
CA ALA A 123 0.00 16.48 8.34
C ALA A 123 -0.06 16.52 6.82
N GLN A 124 0.91 17.13 6.15
CA GLN A 124 0.98 17.20 4.70
C GLN A 124 1.08 15.80 4.06
N SER A 125 1.85 14.90 4.65
CA SER A 125 2.00 13.53 4.16
C SER A 125 0.70 12.74 4.32
N VAL A 126 0.01 12.92 5.44
CA VAL A 126 -1.29 12.32 5.71
C VAL A 126 -2.35 12.85 4.75
N GLY A 127 -2.40 14.18 4.54
CA GLY A 127 -3.29 14.81 3.55
C GLY A 127 -3.05 14.28 2.13
N THR A 128 -1.78 14.10 1.76
CA THR A 128 -1.41 13.50 0.48
C THR A 128 -1.92 12.05 0.34
N ALA A 129 -1.84 11.26 1.41
CA ALA A 129 -2.35 9.89 1.39
C ALA A 129 -3.88 9.83 1.23
N TYR A 130 -4.63 10.68 1.94
CA TYR A 130 -6.08 10.80 1.75
C TYR A 130 -6.44 11.21 0.32
N PHE A 131 -5.72 12.21 -0.22
CA PHE A 131 -5.94 12.65 -1.60
C PHE A 131 -5.74 11.52 -2.62
N PHE A 132 -4.63 10.79 -2.55
CA PHE A 132 -4.35 9.71 -3.49
C PHE A 132 -5.25 8.50 -3.29
N ARG A 133 -5.70 8.22 -2.07
CA ARG A 133 -6.70 7.18 -1.83
C ARG A 133 -8.04 7.52 -2.47
N ALA A 134 -8.47 8.77 -2.34
CA ALA A 134 -9.64 9.29 -3.03
C ALA A 134 -9.51 9.23 -4.54
N TRP A 135 -8.35 9.62 -5.08
CA TRP A 135 -8.03 9.57 -6.50
C TRP A 135 -8.17 8.16 -7.08
N GLN A 136 -7.63 7.15 -6.40
CA GLN A 136 -7.72 5.77 -6.84
C GLN A 136 -9.16 5.22 -6.81
N HIS A 137 -9.91 5.54 -5.76
CA HIS A 137 -11.34 5.17 -5.71
C HIS A 137 -12.15 5.89 -6.79
N PHE A 138 -11.81 7.14 -7.11
CA PHE A 138 -12.44 7.87 -8.21
C PHE A 138 -12.15 7.21 -9.56
N TYR A 139 -10.90 6.82 -9.81
CA TYR A 139 -10.53 6.06 -11.00
C TYR A 139 -11.34 4.76 -11.11
N LEU A 140 -11.43 3.99 -10.03
CA LEU A 140 -12.24 2.77 -9.98
C LEU A 140 -13.73 3.05 -10.21
N LEU A 141 -14.26 4.12 -9.62
CA LEU A 141 -15.64 4.54 -9.80
C LEU A 141 -15.96 4.86 -11.26
N GLN A 142 -15.06 5.57 -11.95
CA GLN A 142 -15.24 5.92 -13.36
C GLN A 142 -15.25 4.68 -14.28
N HIS A 143 -14.37 3.70 -14.01
CA HIS A 143 -14.21 2.54 -14.87
C HIS A 143 -15.21 1.40 -14.56
N PHE A 144 -15.57 1.23 -13.30
CA PHE A 144 -16.32 0.05 -12.84
C PHE A 144 -17.65 0.38 -12.13
N GLY A 145 -17.93 1.65 -11.89
CA GLY A 145 -19.09 2.06 -11.11
C GLY A 145 -18.93 1.76 -9.62
N GLY A 146 -19.86 1.00 -9.05
CA GLY A 146 -19.72 0.56 -7.66
C GLY A 146 -18.58 -0.45 -7.48
N VAL A 147 -17.75 -0.25 -6.45
CA VAL A 147 -16.58 -1.08 -6.14
C VAL A 147 -16.45 -1.29 -4.63
N PRO A 148 -15.78 -2.33 -4.15
CA PRO A 148 -15.47 -2.46 -2.73
C PRO A 148 -14.65 -1.27 -2.22
N ILE A 149 -15.05 -0.67 -1.11
CA ILE A 149 -14.29 0.38 -0.43
C ILE A 149 -13.26 -0.28 0.46
N SER A 150 -11.99 0.16 0.33
CA SER A 150 -10.89 -0.26 1.20
C SER A 150 -10.37 0.97 1.95
N ASP A 151 -10.77 1.10 3.19
CA ASP A 151 -10.44 2.23 4.09
C ASP A 151 -9.30 1.92 5.07
N HIS A 152 -8.84 0.68 5.13
CA HIS A 152 -7.76 0.19 5.98
C HIS A 152 -6.88 -0.84 5.25
N VAL A 153 -5.79 -1.28 5.88
CA VAL A 153 -4.91 -2.33 5.35
C VAL A 153 -5.62 -3.67 5.45
N LEU A 154 -6.09 -4.19 4.30
CA LEU A 154 -6.79 -5.47 4.25
C LEU A 154 -5.84 -6.64 4.51
N THR A 155 -6.31 -7.58 5.32
CA THR A 155 -5.71 -8.90 5.57
C THR A 155 -6.53 -10.00 4.91
N VAL A 156 -5.97 -11.20 4.78
CA VAL A 156 -6.66 -12.34 4.16
C VAL A 156 -7.96 -12.73 4.91
N SER A 157 -8.05 -12.37 6.18
CA SER A 157 -9.22 -12.64 7.04
C SER A 157 -10.32 -11.58 6.96
N ASP A 158 -10.07 -10.46 6.25
CA ASP A 158 -11.04 -9.38 6.16
C ASP A 158 -12.24 -9.76 5.30
N GLY A 159 -13.43 -9.59 5.88
CA GLY A 159 -14.69 -9.87 5.21
C GLY A 159 -14.92 -9.01 3.94
N VAL A 160 -14.22 -7.89 3.81
CA VAL A 160 -14.29 -7.00 2.63
C VAL A 160 -13.87 -7.71 1.35
N LEU A 161 -12.93 -8.68 1.43
CA LEU A 161 -12.49 -9.46 0.26
C LEU A 161 -13.60 -10.34 -0.34
N GLN A 162 -14.62 -10.64 0.42
CA GLN A 162 -15.79 -11.44 0.01
C GLN A 162 -17.08 -10.63 0.00
N ALA A 163 -17.01 -9.35 0.34
CA ALA A 163 -18.17 -8.47 0.39
C ALA A 163 -18.65 -8.12 -1.03
N PRO A 164 -19.97 -7.88 -1.21
CA PRO A 164 -20.48 -7.32 -2.45
C PRO A 164 -19.89 -5.92 -2.66
N ARG A 165 -19.91 -5.47 -3.93
CA ARG A 165 -19.49 -4.11 -4.27
C ARG A 165 -20.37 -3.07 -3.58
N ASN A 166 -19.75 -2.01 -3.10
CA ASN A 166 -20.47 -0.83 -2.65
C ASN A 166 -21.18 -0.14 -3.84
N SER A 167 -22.28 0.54 -3.57
CA SER A 167 -22.95 1.35 -4.58
C SER A 167 -22.09 2.54 -5.03
N ARG A 168 -22.35 3.06 -6.23
CA ARG A 168 -21.69 4.28 -6.73
C ARG A 168 -21.81 5.47 -5.76
N TYR A 169 -22.93 5.58 -5.08
CA TYR A 169 -23.18 6.67 -4.13
C TYR A 169 -22.31 6.54 -2.87
N GLU A 170 -22.15 5.32 -2.35
CA GLU A 170 -21.28 5.06 -1.21
C GLU A 170 -19.81 5.33 -1.57
N VAL A 171 -19.36 4.87 -2.74
CA VAL A 171 -17.98 5.15 -3.20
C VAL A 171 -17.77 6.66 -3.39
N ALA A 172 -18.72 7.37 -3.99
CA ALA A 172 -18.63 8.83 -4.15
C ALA A 172 -18.62 9.55 -2.79
N ALA A 173 -19.42 9.11 -1.83
CA ALA A 173 -19.41 9.65 -0.48
C ALA A 173 -18.08 9.42 0.23
N PHE A 174 -17.49 8.24 0.08
CA PHE A 174 -16.18 7.91 0.61
C PHE A 174 -15.08 8.80 0.01
N ILE A 175 -15.05 8.95 -1.31
CA ILE A 175 -14.12 9.86 -2.02
C ILE A 175 -14.22 11.27 -1.45
N MET A 176 -15.44 11.79 -1.30
CA MET A 176 -15.66 13.13 -0.75
C MET A 176 -15.23 13.26 0.71
N SER A 177 -15.35 12.18 1.48
CA SER A 177 -14.85 12.14 2.86
C SER A 177 -13.33 12.27 2.89
N ASP A 178 -12.62 11.46 2.11
CA ASP A 178 -11.17 11.50 2.03
C ASP A 178 -10.65 12.86 1.55
N LEU A 179 -11.28 13.45 0.53
CA LEU A 179 -10.90 14.77 0.04
C LEU A 179 -11.11 15.88 1.10
N ARG A 180 -12.14 15.75 1.93
CA ARG A 180 -12.36 16.69 3.05
C ARG A 180 -11.28 16.55 4.12
N GLU A 181 -10.87 15.33 4.44
CA GLU A 181 -9.76 15.11 5.37
C GLU A 181 -8.45 15.66 4.78
N ALA A 182 -8.18 15.41 3.50
CA ALA A 182 -6.99 15.93 2.83
C ALA A 182 -6.88 17.47 2.84
N VAL A 183 -8.01 18.20 2.82
CA VAL A 183 -8.03 19.67 2.80
C VAL A 183 -7.90 20.27 4.21
N LYS A 184 -8.22 19.53 5.28
CA LYS A 184 -8.12 20.00 6.66
C LYS A 184 -6.67 20.02 7.18
N LEU A 185 -5.81 19.21 6.57
CA LEU A 185 -4.43 18.97 6.98
C LEU A 185 -3.46 19.84 6.19
#